data_89841f98798c9bc02e89fb17db821c35
#
_entry.id   89841f98798c9bc02e89fb17db821c35
#
_cell.length_a   1.000
_cell.length_b   1.000
_cell.length_c   1.000
_cell.angle_alpha   90.00
_cell.angle_beta   90.00
_cell.angle_gamma   90.00
#
_symmetry.space_group_name_H-M   'P 1'
#
loop_
_entity.id
_entity.type
_entity.pdbx_description
1 polymer ?
#
loop_
_entity_poly.entity_id
_entity_poly.type
_entity_poly.pdbx_seq_one_letter_code
_entity_poly.pdbx_strand_id
1 'polypeptide(L)'
;MPAATTWPGLLSALLAGTDLSTADTAWVMGEVMAGDATPAQVAGFAVALRAKGETAAEVAGLVEVMLGEAAPVSVVGRVVDTCGTGGDRSNTVNISTMAALVVAGAGVPVVKHGNRAASSACGSADLLEELGVVVDLPPVAVGPCLARAGIAFCFAPVFHPGMRHAALARRELGEIGRAHV
;
A
#
# COMPACT_ATOMS: atom_id res chain seq x y z
N MET A 1 21.00 27.47 7.13
CA MET A 1 19.68 26.80 7.22
C MET A 1 19.64 25.77 6.10
N PRO A 2 19.25 24.52 6.31
CA PRO A 2 19.01 23.62 5.20
C PRO A 2 17.97 24.27 4.27
N ALA A 3 18.18 24.14 2.96
CA ALA A 3 17.21 24.61 1.97
C ALA A 3 15.88 23.89 2.23
N ALA A 4 14.77 24.63 2.11
CA ALA A 4 13.45 24.02 2.25
C ALA A 4 13.28 22.90 1.20
N THR A 5 12.76 21.76 1.61
CA THR A 5 12.43 20.65 0.72
C THR A 5 11.38 21.12 -0.29
N THR A 6 11.64 20.94 -1.58
CA THR A 6 10.75 21.38 -2.66
C THR A 6 10.66 20.32 -3.75
N TRP A 7 9.51 20.20 -4.41
CA TRP A 7 9.33 19.29 -5.53
C TRP A 7 10.39 19.41 -6.63
N PRO A 8 10.72 20.60 -7.15
CA PRO A 8 11.76 20.73 -8.17
C PRO A 8 13.15 20.27 -7.69
N GLY A 9 13.50 20.57 -6.43
CA GLY A 9 14.77 20.17 -5.85
C GLY A 9 14.90 18.65 -5.75
N LEU A 10 13.86 17.98 -5.25
CA LEU A 10 13.82 16.52 -5.10
C LEU A 10 13.85 15.80 -6.45
N LEU A 11 13.07 16.28 -7.41
CA LEU A 11 13.07 15.70 -8.76
C LEU A 11 14.42 15.88 -9.44
N SER A 12 15.07 17.04 -9.30
CA SER A 12 16.41 17.28 -9.85
C SER A 12 17.45 16.35 -9.20
N ALA A 13 17.39 16.12 -7.89
CA ALA A 13 18.29 15.19 -7.19
C ALA A 13 18.12 13.76 -7.72
N LEU A 14 16.88 13.28 -7.84
CA LEU A 14 16.59 11.94 -8.37
C LEU A 14 17.07 11.79 -9.82
N LEU A 15 16.86 12.77 -10.68
CA LEU A 15 17.31 12.76 -12.07
C LEU A 15 18.84 12.80 -12.19
N ALA A 16 19.53 13.39 -11.21
CA ALA A 16 20.98 13.35 -11.09
C ALA A 16 21.53 12.03 -10.48
N GLY A 17 20.65 11.08 -10.15
CA GLY A 17 21.03 9.83 -9.50
C GLY A 17 21.40 9.97 -8.02
N THR A 18 21.02 11.08 -7.39
CA THR A 18 21.32 11.36 -5.97
C THR A 18 20.23 10.75 -5.10
N ASP A 19 20.65 10.03 -4.04
CA ASP A 19 19.73 9.47 -3.06
C ASP A 19 19.10 10.57 -2.21
N LEU A 20 17.82 10.40 -1.92
CA LEU A 20 17.07 11.27 -1.02
C LEU A 20 17.20 10.77 0.43
N SER A 21 17.09 11.69 1.37
CA SER A 21 17.02 11.32 2.78
C SER A 21 15.65 10.74 3.15
N THR A 22 15.59 10.03 4.28
CA THR A 22 14.30 9.59 4.88
C THR A 22 13.35 10.76 5.11
N ALA A 23 13.87 11.93 5.53
CA ALA A 23 13.06 13.12 5.74
C ALA A 23 12.48 13.69 4.44
N ASP A 24 13.24 13.64 3.33
CA ASP A 24 12.76 14.11 2.03
C ASP A 24 11.62 13.24 1.52
N THR A 25 11.76 11.93 1.59
CA THR A 25 10.72 11.00 1.14
C THR A 25 9.51 10.99 2.07
N ALA A 26 9.70 11.18 3.39
CA ALA A 26 8.61 11.39 4.33
C ALA A 26 7.82 12.66 3.98
N TRP A 27 8.50 13.76 3.66
CA TRP A 27 7.84 14.98 3.21
C TRP A 27 7.02 14.74 1.93
N VAL A 28 7.59 14.08 0.93
CA VAL A 28 6.87 13.73 -0.32
C VAL A 28 5.61 12.93 -0.01
N MET A 29 5.72 11.89 0.82
CA MET A 29 4.57 11.06 1.15
C MET A 29 3.52 11.84 1.95
N GLY A 30 3.93 12.75 2.83
CA GLY A 30 3.02 13.67 3.53
C GLY A 30 2.19 14.52 2.56
N GLU A 31 2.84 15.15 1.58
CA GLU A 31 2.16 15.92 0.53
C GLU A 31 1.16 15.07 -0.28
N VAL A 32 1.57 13.83 -0.60
CA VAL A 32 0.69 12.88 -1.32
C VAL A 32 -0.52 12.49 -0.47
N MET A 33 -0.30 12.11 0.79
CA MET A 33 -1.37 11.64 1.67
C MET A 33 -2.36 12.76 2.04
N ALA A 34 -1.87 14.00 2.16
CA ALA A 34 -2.70 15.19 2.36
C ALA A 34 -3.50 15.59 1.11
N GLY A 35 -3.04 15.18 -0.08
CA GLY A 35 -3.62 15.58 -1.37
C GLY A 35 -3.10 16.91 -1.90
N ASP A 36 -1.99 17.40 -1.34
CA ASP A 36 -1.35 18.67 -1.74
C ASP A 36 -0.43 18.47 -2.95
N ALA A 37 0.02 17.23 -3.21
CA ALA A 37 0.78 16.88 -4.39
C ALA A 37 -0.11 16.81 -5.65
N THR A 38 0.32 17.46 -6.73
CA THR A 38 -0.36 17.32 -8.02
C THR A 38 -0.10 15.94 -8.65
N PRO A 39 -0.99 15.43 -9.52
CA PRO A 39 -0.74 14.17 -10.23
C PRO A 39 0.60 14.15 -11.00
N ALA A 40 1.01 15.29 -11.57
CA ALA A 40 2.28 15.42 -12.27
C ALA A 40 3.49 15.26 -11.33
N GLN A 41 3.41 15.82 -10.11
CA GLN A 41 4.45 15.66 -9.08
C GLN A 41 4.55 14.22 -8.60
N VAL A 42 3.42 13.58 -8.33
CA VAL A 42 3.36 12.16 -7.92
C VAL A 42 3.95 11.26 -9.01
N ALA A 43 3.52 11.47 -10.27
CA ALA A 43 4.03 10.71 -11.41
C ALA A 43 5.53 10.93 -11.64
N GLY A 44 5.97 12.18 -11.65
CA GLY A 44 7.38 12.54 -11.82
C GLY A 44 8.27 11.93 -10.75
N PHE A 45 7.84 11.99 -9.48
CA PHE A 45 8.56 11.38 -8.37
C PHE A 45 8.66 9.85 -8.50
N ALA A 46 7.53 9.19 -8.76
CA ALA A 46 7.50 7.73 -8.90
C ALA A 46 8.42 7.23 -10.02
N VAL A 47 8.37 7.90 -11.19
CA VAL A 47 9.22 7.55 -12.33
C VAL A 47 10.70 7.81 -12.05
N ALA A 48 11.04 8.97 -11.49
CA ALA A 48 12.43 9.34 -11.22
C ALA A 48 13.04 8.45 -10.13
N LEU A 49 12.31 8.19 -9.04
CA LEU A 49 12.74 7.29 -7.96
C LEU A 49 12.98 5.88 -8.49
N ARG A 50 12.04 5.37 -9.30
CA ARG A 50 12.16 4.06 -9.93
C ARG A 50 13.32 3.95 -10.90
N ALA A 51 13.56 4.98 -11.71
CA ALA A 51 14.65 5.01 -12.68
C ALA A 51 16.02 5.04 -11.99
N LYS A 52 16.14 5.76 -10.87
CA LYS A 52 17.34 5.80 -10.03
C LYS A 52 17.55 4.47 -9.32
N GLY A 53 16.52 3.82 -8.88
CA GLY A 53 16.51 2.69 -7.94
C GLY A 53 16.37 3.17 -6.49
N GLU A 54 15.42 2.59 -5.77
CA GLU A 54 15.07 2.97 -4.41
C GLU A 54 16.13 2.49 -3.41
N THR A 55 16.47 3.31 -2.43
CA THR A 55 17.29 2.93 -1.27
C THR A 55 16.39 2.57 -0.07
N ALA A 56 16.95 1.82 0.87
CA ALA A 56 16.23 1.47 2.11
C ALA A 56 15.82 2.73 2.92
N ALA A 57 16.64 3.78 2.91
CA ALA A 57 16.34 5.04 3.60
C ALA A 57 15.15 5.78 2.95
N GLU A 58 15.10 5.80 1.62
CA GLU A 58 13.99 6.40 0.87
C GLU A 58 12.68 5.65 1.10
N VAL A 59 12.72 4.32 1.06
CA VAL A 59 11.55 3.48 1.35
C VAL A 59 11.08 3.68 2.80
N ALA A 60 12.00 3.77 3.76
CA ALA A 60 11.66 3.98 5.16
C ALA A 60 10.85 5.26 5.39
N GLY A 61 11.24 6.38 4.76
CA GLY A 61 10.50 7.64 4.89
C GLY A 61 9.08 7.57 4.29
N LEU A 62 8.93 6.91 3.14
CA LEU A 62 7.60 6.68 2.55
C LEU A 62 6.71 5.85 3.49
N VAL A 63 7.25 4.74 4.01
CA VAL A 63 6.53 3.81 4.88
C VAL A 63 6.15 4.46 6.22
N GLU A 64 7.04 5.25 6.82
CA GLU A 64 6.79 5.93 8.09
C GLU A 64 5.51 6.77 8.04
N VAL A 65 5.36 7.59 6.99
CA VAL A 65 4.18 8.44 6.84
C VAL A 65 2.94 7.61 6.49
N MET A 66 3.07 6.62 5.60
CA MET A 66 1.94 5.75 5.26
C MET A 66 1.39 5.01 6.47
N LEU A 67 2.25 4.54 7.37
CA LEU A 67 1.83 3.88 8.61
C LEU A 67 1.22 4.87 9.61
N GLY A 68 1.77 6.09 9.68
CA GLY A 68 1.23 7.15 10.55
C GLY A 68 -0.19 7.59 10.18
N GLU A 69 -0.51 7.57 8.89
CA GLU A 69 -1.82 7.94 8.34
C GLU A 69 -2.78 6.76 8.18
N ALA A 70 -2.33 5.55 8.47
CA ALA A 70 -3.17 4.34 8.35
C ALA A 70 -4.22 4.29 9.44
N ALA A 71 -5.43 3.83 9.09
CA ALA A 71 -6.47 3.58 10.08
C ALA A 71 -6.04 2.41 11.01
N PRO A 72 -6.03 2.63 12.34
CA PRO A 72 -5.53 1.63 13.27
C PRO A 72 -6.43 0.39 13.34
N VAL A 73 -5.80 -0.78 13.37
CA VAL A 73 -6.48 -2.06 13.62
C VAL A 73 -6.17 -2.53 15.03
N SER A 74 -7.21 -2.80 15.81
CA SER A 74 -7.06 -3.32 17.16
C SER A 74 -7.44 -4.81 17.20
N VAL A 75 -6.44 -5.66 17.43
CA VAL A 75 -6.61 -7.12 17.56
C VAL A 75 -5.90 -7.63 18.80
N VAL A 76 -6.40 -8.73 19.37
CA VAL A 76 -5.79 -9.36 20.54
C VAL A 76 -4.93 -10.53 20.09
N GLY A 77 -3.69 -10.57 20.59
CA GLY A 77 -2.75 -11.64 20.30
C GLY A 77 -1.97 -11.45 19.00
N ARG A 78 -1.32 -12.52 18.56
CA ARG A 78 -0.54 -12.54 17.32
C ARG A 78 -1.44 -12.96 16.15
N VAL A 79 -1.31 -12.26 15.05
CA VAL A 79 -2.02 -12.54 13.79
C VAL A 79 -1.02 -12.70 12.66
N VAL A 80 -1.44 -13.34 11.59
CA VAL A 80 -0.66 -13.51 10.36
C VAL A 80 -1.33 -12.76 9.24
N ASP A 81 -0.55 -12.15 8.36
CA ASP A 81 -0.99 -11.69 7.05
C ASP A 81 -0.27 -12.50 5.96
N THR A 82 -0.94 -12.66 4.83
CA THR A 82 -0.41 -13.28 3.62
C THR A 82 -0.52 -12.28 2.49
N CYS A 83 0.54 -11.52 2.25
CA CYS A 83 0.57 -10.48 1.22
C CYS A 83 1.21 -11.01 -0.06
N GLY A 84 0.55 -10.80 -1.19
CA GLY A 84 1.15 -10.97 -2.52
C GLY A 84 1.63 -9.61 -3.02
N THR A 85 2.85 -9.54 -3.52
CA THR A 85 3.42 -8.30 -4.04
C THR A 85 2.76 -7.83 -5.34
N GLY A 86 2.12 -8.71 -6.09
CA GLY A 86 1.50 -8.39 -7.38
C GLY A 86 2.49 -7.90 -8.43
N GLY A 87 2.00 -7.42 -9.55
CA GLY A 87 2.80 -6.72 -10.57
C GLY A 87 3.82 -7.59 -11.33
N ASP A 88 3.90 -8.88 -11.07
CA ASP A 88 4.77 -9.83 -11.77
C ASP A 88 4.21 -10.30 -13.13
N ARG A 89 2.96 -9.91 -13.41
CA ARG A 89 2.21 -10.27 -14.63
C ARG A 89 2.11 -11.79 -14.88
N SER A 90 2.27 -12.59 -13.83
CA SER A 90 2.25 -14.05 -13.93
C SER A 90 0.85 -14.61 -14.21
N ASN A 91 -0.20 -13.77 -14.05
CA ASN A 91 -1.61 -14.15 -14.23
C ASN A 91 -2.00 -15.43 -13.46
N THR A 92 -1.39 -15.63 -12.31
CA THR A 92 -1.71 -16.78 -11.44
C THR A 92 -2.99 -16.50 -10.65
N VAL A 93 -3.53 -17.55 -10.05
CA VAL A 93 -4.63 -17.45 -9.08
C VAL A 93 -4.21 -16.65 -7.84
N ASN A 94 -5.18 -16.17 -7.06
CA ASN A 94 -4.94 -15.38 -5.84
C ASN A 94 -4.33 -16.24 -4.71
N ILE A 95 -3.07 -16.67 -4.87
CA ILE A 95 -2.36 -17.58 -3.97
C ILE A 95 -2.37 -17.06 -2.53
N SER A 96 -2.15 -15.76 -2.33
CA SER A 96 -2.15 -15.17 -0.98
C SER A 96 -3.52 -15.26 -0.30
N THR A 97 -4.62 -15.14 -1.06
CA THR A 97 -5.98 -15.31 -0.53
C THR A 97 -6.26 -16.76 -0.17
N MET A 98 -5.85 -17.69 -1.04
CA MET A 98 -5.97 -19.13 -0.76
C MET A 98 -5.16 -19.52 0.47
N ALA A 99 -3.91 -19.04 0.58
CA ALA A 99 -3.06 -19.27 1.75
C ALA A 99 -3.69 -18.72 3.04
N ALA A 100 -4.29 -17.53 3.00
CA ALA A 100 -4.99 -16.94 4.15
C ALA A 100 -6.11 -17.85 4.65
N LEU A 101 -6.94 -18.39 3.75
CA LEU A 101 -8.03 -19.29 4.10
C LEU A 101 -7.53 -20.60 4.69
N VAL A 102 -6.49 -21.18 4.10
CA VAL A 102 -5.86 -22.43 4.61
C VAL A 102 -5.26 -22.22 5.99
N VAL A 103 -4.52 -21.12 6.20
CA VAL A 103 -3.89 -20.78 7.49
C VAL A 103 -4.96 -20.54 8.56
N ALA A 104 -6.04 -19.84 8.25
CA ALA A 104 -7.16 -19.64 9.16
C ALA A 104 -7.87 -20.97 9.46
N GLY A 105 -8.07 -21.82 8.46
CA GLY A 105 -8.64 -23.17 8.62
C GLY A 105 -7.77 -24.11 9.49
N ALA A 106 -6.47 -23.85 9.54
CA ALA A 106 -5.53 -24.53 10.43
C ALA A 106 -5.55 -23.97 11.88
N GLY A 107 -6.41 -22.99 12.18
CA GLY A 107 -6.58 -22.41 13.51
C GLY A 107 -5.63 -21.26 13.84
N VAL A 108 -4.91 -20.71 12.85
CA VAL A 108 -4.05 -19.55 13.04
C VAL A 108 -4.85 -18.28 12.69
N PRO A 109 -4.96 -17.28 13.59
CA PRO A 109 -5.69 -16.05 13.32
C PRO A 109 -5.05 -15.25 12.17
N VAL A 110 -5.87 -14.84 11.20
CA VAL A 110 -5.41 -14.11 10.01
C VAL A 110 -6.09 -12.75 9.91
N VAL A 111 -5.31 -11.69 9.75
CA VAL A 111 -5.80 -10.38 9.31
C VAL A 111 -5.17 -10.10 7.96
N LYS A 112 -5.94 -10.40 6.91
CA LYS A 112 -5.46 -10.27 5.55
C LYS A 112 -5.67 -8.86 5.03
N HIS A 113 -4.58 -8.24 4.62
CA HIS A 113 -4.61 -7.01 3.85
C HIS A 113 -4.74 -7.32 2.35
N GLY A 114 -5.49 -6.50 1.63
CA GLY A 114 -5.61 -6.66 0.19
C GLY A 114 -6.35 -5.52 -0.51
N ASN A 115 -6.34 -5.58 -1.84
CA ASN A 115 -6.94 -4.58 -2.70
C ASN A 115 -7.65 -5.22 -3.89
N ARG A 116 -8.34 -4.39 -4.68
CA ARG A 116 -8.80 -4.76 -6.02
C ARG A 116 -7.63 -4.93 -6.96
N ALA A 117 -7.88 -5.59 -8.09
CA ALA A 117 -6.88 -5.73 -9.14
C ALA A 117 -6.43 -4.35 -9.63
N ALA A 118 -5.12 -4.18 -9.76
CA ALA A 118 -4.52 -3.01 -10.39
C ALA A 118 -3.89 -3.38 -11.74
N SER A 119 -3.22 -4.52 -11.82
CA SER A 119 -2.58 -5.04 -13.04
C SER A 119 -2.93 -6.49 -13.38
N SER A 120 -3.54 -7.21 -12.44
CA SER A 120 -4.00 -8.59 -12.63
C SER A 120 -5.47 -8.62 -13.07
N ALA A 121 -5.93 -9.77 -13.55
CA ALA A 121 -7.34 -9.96 -13.94
C ALA A 121 -8.31 -9.92 -12.75
N CYS A 122 -7.83 -10.24 -11.52
CA CYS A 122 -8.66 -10.32 -10.33
C CYS A 122 -7.81 -10.06 -9.09
N GLY A 123 -8.17 -9.07 -8.28
CA GLY A 123 -7.55 -8.78 -6.98
C GLY A 123 -8.15 -9.64 -5.87
N SER A 124 -7.53 -9.56 -4.69
CA SER A 124 -8.05 -10.29 -3.52
C SER A 124 -9.43 -9.81 -3.07
N ALA A 125 -9.69 -8.51 -3.14
CA ALA A 125 -11.00 -7.95 -2.82
C ALA A 125 -12.06 -8.40 -3.83
N ASP A 126 -11.73 -8.39 -5.13
CA ASP A 126 -12.67 -8.79 -6.19
C ASP A 126 -13.11 -10.26 -6.00
N LEU A 127 -12.14 -11.15 -5.71
CA LEU A 127 -12.43 -12.56 -5.44
C LEU A 127 -13.30 -12.74 -4.19
N LEU A 128 -13.00 -12.04 -3.11
CA LEU A 128 -13.74 -12.16 -1.85
C LEU A 128 -15.17 -11.64 -1.98
N GLU A 129 -15.38 -10.56 -2.70
CA GLU A 129 -16.74 -10.04 -2.99
C GLU A 129 -17.56 -11.05 -3.81
N GLU A 130 -16.97 -11.67 -4.83
CA GLU A 130 -17.62 -12.70 -5.61
C GLU A 130 -18.01 -13.93 -4.77
N LEU A 131 -17.24 -14.22 -3.73
CA LEU A 131 -17.56 -15.24 -2.72
C LEU A 131 -18.55 -14.78 -1.66
N GLY A 132 -19.10 -13.56 -1.76
CA GLY A 132 -20.07 -13.00 -0.82
C GLY A 132 -19.49 -12.45 0.48
N VAL A 133 -18.18 -12.21 0.54
CA VAL A 133 -17.52 -11.60 1.70
C VAL A 133 -17.65 -10.09 1.64
N VAL A 134 -18.07 -9.47 2.75
CA VAL A 134 -18.04 -8.01 2.91
C VAL A 134 -16.59 -7.55 3.06
N VAL A 135 -16.08 -6.83 2.07
CA VAL A 135 -14.66 -6.44 2.03
C VAL A 135 -14.38 -5.06 2.64
N ASP A 136 -15.36 -4.17 2.66
CA ASP A 136 -15.27 -2.79 3.15
C ASP A 136 -15.53 -2.65 4.67
N LEU A 137 -15.11 -3.65 5.42
CA LEU A 137 -15.27 -3.70 6.87
C LEU A 137 -14.58 -2.48 7.53
N PRO A 138 -15.29 -1.72 8.39
CA PRO A 138 -14.66 -0.59 9.08
C PRO A 138 -13.62 -1.08 10.10
N PRO A 139 -12.56 -0.29 10.40
CA PRO A 139 -11.47 -0.69 11.28
C PRO A 139 -11.92 -1.25 12.64
N VAL A 140 -12.95 -0.66 13.23
CA VAL A 140 -13.52 -1.10 14.54
C VAL A 140 -14.15 -2.50 14.50
N ALA A 141 -14.53 -3.00 13.33
CA ALA A 141 -15.18 -4.29 13.17
C ALA A 141 -14.18 -5.43 12.88
N VAL A 142 -12.92 -5.12 12.58
CA VAL A 142 -11.89 -6.14 12.28
C VAL A 142 -11.66 -7.07 13.46
N GLY A 143 -11.44 -6.53 14.66
CA GLY A 143 -11.22 -7.34 15.86
C GLY A 143 -12.39 -8.28 16.18
N PRO A 144 -13.64 -7.80 16.24
CA PRO A 144 -14.82 -8.67 16.39
C PRO A 144 -14.97 -9.71 15.29
N CYS A 145 -14.71 -9.37 14.03
CA CYS A 145 -14.72 -10.31 12.91
C CYS A 145 -13.68 -11.41 13.12
N LEU A 146 -12.44 -11.03 13.40
CA LEU A 146 -11.35 -11.97 13.68
C LEU A 146 -11.69 -12.92 14.83
N ALA A 147 -12.22 -12.40 15.94
CA ALA A 147 -12.58 -13.21 17.11
C ALA A 147 -13.66 -14.26 16.81
N ARG A 148 -14.57 -13.98 15.87
CA ARG A 148 -15.66 -14.88 15.51
C ARG A 148 -15.34 -15.86 14.39
N ALA A 149 -14.61 -15.39 13.38
CA ALA A 149 -14.35 -16.13 12.15
C ALA A 149 -12.92 -16.69 12.07
N GLY A 150 -11.99 -16.25 12.93
CA GLY A 150 -10.58 -16.60 12.84
C GLY A 150 -9.84 -15.90 11.70
N ILE A 151 -10.57 -15.14 10.86
CA ILE A 151 -10.02 -14.39 9.74
C ILE A 151 -10.78 -13.07 9.57
N ALA A 152 -10.06 -12.00 9.21
CA ALA A 152 -10.65 -10.73 8.81
C ALA A 152 -9.90 -10.18 7.59
N PHE A 153 -10.59 -9.32 6.81
CA PHE A 153 -10.02 -8.67 5.64
C PHE A 153 -9.91 -7.17 5.87
N CYS A 154 -8.74 -6.60 5.56
CA CYS A 154 -8.48 -5.17 5.59
C CYS A 154 -8.36 -4.67 4.15
N PHE A 155 -9.38 -3.97 3.69
CA PHE A 155 -9.42 -3.41 2.34
C PHE A 155 -8.58 -2.14 2.28
N ALA A 156 -7.50 -2.13 1.51
CA ALA A 156 -6.52 -1.05 1.48
C ALA A 156 -7.11 0.37 1.36
N PRO A 157 -8.14 0.64 0.53
CA PRO A 157 -8.77 1.97 0.46
C PRO A 157 -9.41 2.45 1.76
N VAL A 158 -9.87 1.53 2.61
CA VAL A 158 -10.47 1.85 3.92
C VAL A 158 -9.39 2.18 4.93
N PHE A 159 -8.26 1.45 4.88
CA PHE A 159 -7.19 1.55 5.89
C PHE A 159 -6.10 2.57 5.52
N HIS A 160 -5.97 2.92 4.24
CA HIS A 160 -5.05 3.95 3.74
C HIS A 160 -5.80 4.98 2.88
N PRO A 161 -6.72 5.77 3.47
CA PRO A 161 -7.60 6.65 2.69
C PRO A 161 -6.84 7.74 1.92
N GLY A 162 -5.70 8.21 2.42
CA GLY A 162 -4.85 9.19 1.75
C GLY A 162 -4.27 8.71 0.42
N MET A 163 -4.10 7.40 0.24
CA MET A 163 -3.58 6.83 -1.01
C MET A 163 -4.48 7.05 -2.23
N ARG A 164 -5.75 7.45 -2.03
CA ARG A 164 -6.65 7.85 -3.14
C ARG A 164 -6.05 8.97 -4.00
N HIS A 165 -5.26 9.85 -3.40
CA HIS A 165 -4.64 10.98 -4.10
C HIS A 165 -3.54 10.56 -5.08
N ALA A 166 -2.91 9.40 -4.86
CA ALA A 166 -1.95 8.80 -5.79
C ALA A 166 -2.61 7.91 -6.87
N ALA A 167 -3.90 7.58 -6.73
CA ALA A 167 -4.55 6.56 -7.55
C ALA A 167 -4.58 6.90 -9.05
N LEU A 168 -4.80 8.18 -9.40
CA LEU A 168 -4.83 8.62 -10.80
C LEU A 168 -3.45 8.46 -11.45
N ALA A 169 -2.41 9.03 -10.85
CA ALA A 169 -1.05 8.94 -11.36
C ALA A 169 -0.60 7.48 -11.52
N ARG A 170 -0.85 6.64 -10.52
CA ARG A 170 -0.51 5.20 -10.57
C ARG A 170 -1.21 4.46 -11.71
N ARG A 171 -2.49 4.76 -11.94
CA ARG A 171 -3.27 4.14 -13.03
C ARG A 171 -2.75 4.53 -14.40
N GLU A 172 -2.47 5.82 -14.60
CA GLU A 172 -1.97 6.34 -15.87
C GLU A 172 -0.57 5.85 -16.19
N LEU A 173 0.26 5.64 -15.18
CA LEU A 173 1.62 5.08 -15.33
C LEU A 173 1.64 3.56 -15.54
N GLY A 174 0.51 2.86 -15.42
CA GLY A 174 0.46 1.41 -15.56
C GLY A 174 1.31 0.69 -14.52
N GLU A 175 1.21 1.09 -13.25
CA GLU A 175 1.92 0.52 -12.10
C GLU A 175 3.44 0.69 -12.10
N ILE A 176 3.90 1.89 -12.28
CA ILE A 176 5.24 2.23 -11.83
C ILE A 176 5.18 2.43 -10.32
N GLY A 177 5.81 1.55 -9.61
CA GLY A 177 5.83 1.51 -8.15
C GLY A 177 4.98 0.36 -7.61
N ARG A 178 5.65 -0.72 -7.30
CA ARG A 178 5.11 -1.74 -6.41
C ARG A 178 4.94 -1.07 -5.07
N ALA A 179 3.71 -0.79 -4.67
CA ALA A 179 3.43 -0.49 -3.28
C ALA A 179 3.65 -1.80 -2.52
N HIS A 180 4.83 -1.96 -1.99
CA HIS A 180 5.09 -2.97 -0.99
C HIS A 180 4.62 -2.37 0.33
N VAL A 181 3.46 -2.74 0.75
CA VAL A 181 2.99 -2.61 2.12
C VAL A 181 2.49 -3.96 2.56
#